data_29c3f46c41aa2fd1bfef03932e5667f8
#
_entry.id   29c3f46c41aa2fd1bfef03932e5667f8
#
_cell.length_a   1.000
_cell.length_b   1.000
_cell.length_c   1.000
_cell.angle_alpha   90.00
_cell.angle_beta   90.00
_cell.angle_gamma   90.00
#
_symmetry.space_group_name_H-M   'P 1'
#
loop_
_entity.id
_entity.type
_entity.pdbx_description
1 polymer ?
#
loop_
_entity_poly.entity_id
_entity_poly.type
_entity_poly.pdbx_seq_one_letter_code
_entity_poly.pdbx_strand_id
1 'polypeptide(L)'
;YVGPAQGTPREDWALKPPPELLDLKICDPAMVSGAFLVQACRWLADRLVEAWSRAEAQGHFVGIDGRVVAGDAEALPRDTETRTIVARRLIAERCLYGVDLNPLAVELAKLSIWLVTLAKGRPFGFLDHNLRCGDSLLGIHRLDQLTQLSMNPTGHDQLRLFGRNIEQAVHEAIELRSRLREMPIRDIRDVETMAHLDADARRRLEVPESIADIFIGEVFASGGGGATLENKLISLTVQAGQAIDGDRDVLALMRRRVIAALSTDLPADKPARRPFHWPLEFPEVF
;
A
#
# COMPACT_ATOMS: atom_id res chain seq x y z
N TYR A 1 19.22 11.87 0.60
CA TYR A 1 18.77 13.14 0.07
C TYR A 1 17.29 13.11 0.07
N VAL A 2 16.80 13.06 0.92
CA VAL A 2 15.56 13.60 1.05
C VAL A 2 15.85 14.37 2.27
N GLY A 3 15.79 15.63 2.09
CA GLY A 3 16.36 16.64 2.92
C GLY A 3 16.46 16.29 4.36
N PRO A 4 17.36 16.84 5.04
CA PRO A 4 17.49 16.71 6.44
C PRO A 4 16.23 17.22 7.12
N ALA A 5 16.09 16.87 8.34
CA ALA A 5 15.15 17.46 9.25
C ALA A 5 15.17 19.01 9.14
N GLN A 6 14.04 19.62 9.37
CA GLN A 6 13.90 21.09 9.38
C GLN A 6 15.10 21.78 10.08
N GLY A 7 15.70 22.76 9.42
CA GLY A 7 16.77 23.57 9.97
C GLY A 7 18.18 23.24 9.51
N THR A 8 18.40 22.17 8.74
CA THR A 8 19.73 21.91 8.17
C THR A 8 19.93 22.68 6.86
N PRO A 9 21.01 23.47 6.68
CA PRO A 9 21.35 24.14 5.45
C PRO A 9 21.44 23.19 4.26
N ARG A 10 21.09 23.66 3.07
CA ARG A 10 21.06 22.84 1.85
C ARG A 10 22.43 22.26 1.49
N GLU A 11 23.50 22.95 1.82
CA GLU A 11 24.88 22.51 1.64
C GLU A 11 25.22 21.26 2.46
N ASP A 12 24.52 21.05 3.58
CA ASP A 12 24.73 19.89 4.47
C ASP A 12 23.84 18.70 4.11
N TRP A 13 23.07 18.81 3.03
CA TRP A 13 22.21 17.72 2.60
C TRP A 13 23.03 16.56 2.01
N ALA A 14 22.97 15.42 2.65
CA ALA A 14 23.61 14.20 2.19
C ALA A 14 22.63 13.30 1.44
N LEU A 15 23.11 12.71 0.33
CA LEU A 15 22.32 11.69 -0.39
C LEU A 15 22.23 10.43 0.49
N LYS A 16 21.01 9.93 0.67
CA LYS A 16 20.76 8.67 1.37
C LYS A 16 21.42 7.49 0.64
N PRO A 17 21.91 6.48 1.38
CA PRO A 17 22.40 5.25 0.77
C PRO A 17 21.29 4.48 0.04
N PRO A 18 21.65 3.60 -0.92
CA PRO A 18 20.67 2.89 -1.74
C PRO A 18 19.57 2.15 -0.96
N PRO A 19 19.85 1.43 0.14
CA PRO A 19 18.79 0.77 0.92
C PRO A 19 17.75 1.75 1.48
N GLU A 20 18.19 2.89 2.01
CA GLU A 20 17.29 3.90 2.55
C GLU A 20 16.46 4.60 1.47
N LEU A 21 17.03 4.79 0.26
CA LEU A 21 16.27 5.32 -0.87
C LEU A 21 15.17 4.34 -1.33
N LEU A 22 15.48 3.04 -1.34
CA LEU A 22 14.53 1.99 -1.73
C LEU A 22 13.51 1.67 -0.63
N ASP A 23 13.69 2.18 0.57
CA ASP A 23 12.72 2.07 1.66
C ASP A 23 11.76 3.25 1.77
N LEU A 24 11.95 4.29 0.98
CA LEU A 24 11.02 5.42 0.91
C LEU A 24 9.63 4.97 0.46
N LYS A 25 8.60 5.59 1.05
CA LYS A 25 7.20 5.42 0.68
C LYS A 25 6.65 6.76 0.22
N ILE A 26 6.31 6.85 -1.05
CA ILE A 26 5.77 8.05 -1.69
C ILE A 26 4.38 7.71 -2.20
N CYS A 27 3.38 8.36 -1.64
CA CYS A 27 1.99 8.13 -1.98
C CYS A 27 1.36 9.37 -2.61
N ASP A 28 0.63 9.15 -3.72
CA ASP A 28 -0.28 10.14 -4.29
C ASP A 28 -1.73 9.68 -4.01
N PRO A 29 -2.45 10.37 -3.11
CA PRO A 29 -3.80 9.96 -2.71
C PRO A 29 -4.88 10.27 -3.74
N ALA A 30 -4.55 10.94 -4.86
CA ALA A 30 -5.45 11.30 -5.96
C ALA A 30 -4.68 11.29 -7.27
N MET A 31 -4.08 10.14 -7.62
CA MET A 31 -3.01 10.02 -8.60
C MET A 31 -3.43 10.26 -10.06
N VAL A 32 -4.70 10.24 -10.38
CA VAL A 32 -5.23 10.36 -11.75
C VAL A 32 -4.49 9.39 -12.69
N SER A 33 -3.83 9.89 -13.75
CA SER A 33 -2.99 9.09 -14.66
C SER A 33 -1.57 8.82 -14.16
N GLY A 34 -1.24 9.14 -12.91
CA GLY A 34 0.06 8.91 -12.30
C GLY A 34 1.16 9.88 -12.70
N ALA A 35 0.83 11.07 -13.21
CA ALA A 35 1.83 12.04 -13.70
C ALA A 35 2.85 12.44 -12.61
N PHE A 36 2.39 12.68 -11.38
CA PHE A 36 3.27 12.96 -10.25
C PHE A 36 4.16 11.75 -9.92
N LEU A 37 3.60 10.54 -9.87
CA LEU A 37 4.34 9.31 -9.57
C LEU A 37 5.39 9.02 -10.65
N VAL A 38 5.09 9.29 -11.92
CA VAL A 38 6.07 9.18 -13.01
C VAL A 38 7.25 10.11 -12.82
N GLN A 39 7.04 11.36 -12.43
CA GLN A 39 8.13 12.30 -12.18
C GLN A 39 8.91 11.94 -10.90
N ALA A 40 8.22 11.51 -9.85
CA ALA A 40 8.85 10.98 -8.64
C ALA A 40 9.73 9.77 -8.97
N CYS A 41 9.24 8.85 -9.81
CA CYS A 41 10.00 7.69 -10.30
C CYS A 41 11.30 8.10 -10.98
N ARG A 42 11.23 9.01 -11.94
CA ARG A 42 12.40 9.50 -12.69
C ARG A 42 13.42 10.15 -11.76
N TRP A 43 12.95 11.08 -10.93
CA TRP A 43 13.83 11.82 -10.03
C TRP A 43 14.54 10.93 -9.02
N LEU A 44 13.80 10.00 -8.39
CA LEU A 44 14.37 9.05 -7.42
C LEU A 44 15.30 8.04 -8.09
N ALA A 45 14.99 7.60 -9.30
CA ALA A 45 15.87 6.71 -10.06
C ALA A 45 17.23 7.37 -10.34
N ASP A 46 17.24 8.65 -10.71
CA ASP A 46 18.49 9.40 -10.90
C ASP A 46 19.28 9.49 -9.59
N ARG A 47 18.61 9.70 -8.45
CA ARG A 47 19.27 9.70 -7.13
C ARG A 47 19.78 8.32 -6.72
N LEU A 48 19.05 7.26 -7.07
CA LEU A 48 19.49 5.89 -6.80
C LEU A 48 20.75 5.53 -7.61
N VAL A 49 20.81 5.90 -8.89
CA VAL A 49 22.00 5.71 -9.72
C VAL A 49 23.21 6.49 -9.16
N GLU A 50 22.99 7.72 -8.69
CA GLU A 50 24.03 8.50 -7.99
C GLU A 50 24.49 7.81 -6.69
N ALA A 51 23.56 7.29 -5.90
CA ALA A 51 23.86 6.58 -4.65
C ALA A 51 24.65 5.28 -4.91
N TRP A 52 24.33 4.53 -5.96
CA TRP A 52 25.11 3.37 -6.37
C TRP A 52 26.53 3.74 -6.76
N SER A 53 26.71 4.80 -7.53
CA SER A 53 28.04 5.28 -7.93
C SER A 53 28.89 5.70 -6.72
N ARG A 54 28.28 6.30 -5.69
CA ARG A 54 28.96 6.65 -4.43
C ARG A 54 29.34 5.40 -3.62
N ALA A 55 28.44 4.41 -3.54
CA ALA A 55 28.72 3.15 -2.84
C ALA A 55 29.87 2.40 -3.51
N GLU A 56 29.92 2.35 -4.84
CA GLU A 56 31.01 1.73 -5.59
C GLU A 56 32.36 2.47 -5.40
N ALA A 57 32.33 3.81 -5.33
CA ALA A 57 33.52 4.60 -5.02
C ALA A 57 34.07 4.34 -3.59
N GLN A 58 33.24 3.82 -2.69
CA GLN A 58 33.61 3.38 -1.34
C GLN A 58 34.02 1.90 -1.28
N GLY A 59 34.09 1.21 -2.43
CA GLY A 59 34.51 -0.19 -2.51
C GLY A 59 33.41 -1.22 -2.31
N HIS A 60 32.13 -0.80 -2.33
CA HIS A 60 30.98 -1.70 -2.32
C HIS A 60 30.65 -2.19 -3.73
N PHE A 61 29.94 -3.32 -3.81
CA PHE A 61 29.41 -3.84 -5.09
C PHE A 61 27.89 -3.61 -5.16
N VAL A 62 27.41 -3.30 -6.34
CA VAL A 62 25.98 -3.21 -6.63
C VAL A 62 25.60 -4.41 -7.48
N GLY A 63 24.74 -5.26 -6.95
CA GLY A 63 24.25 -6.44 -7.66
C GLY A 63 23.25 -6.06 -8.76
N ILE A 64 22.98 -7.03 -9.65
CA ILE A 64 22.04 -6.88 -10.77
C ILE A 64 20.60 -6.55 -10.30
N ASP A 65 20.27 -6.86 -9.05
CA ASP A 65 19.01 -6.53 -8.38
C ASP A 65 19.01 -5.14 -7.71
N GLY A 66 20.11 -4.36 -7.89
CA GLY A 66 20.28 -3.03 -7.31
C GLY A 66 20.63 -3.00 -5.82
N ARG A 67 20.85 -4.17 -5.18
CA ARG A 67 21.29 -4.24 -3.78
C ARG A 67 22.78 -4.00 -3.67
N VAL A 68 23.18 -3.30 -2.61
CA VAL A 68 24.59 -3.17 -2.25
C VAL A 68 25.00 -4.44 -1.50
N VAL A 69 25.95 -5.18 -2.05
CA VAL A 69 26.43 -6.47 -1.52
C VAL A 69 27.92 -6.43 -1.26
N ALA A 70 28.40 -7.25 -0.32
CA ALA A 70 29.81 -7.51 -0.11
C ALA A 70 30.19 -8.81 -0.84
N GLY A 71 31.16 -8.78 -1.74
CA GLY A 71 31.71 -9.98 -2.40
C GLY A 71 31.31 -10.17 -3.87
N ASP A 72 31.56 -11.36 -4.44
CA ASP A 72 31.50 -11.71 -5.87
C ASP A 72 30.08 -11.96 -6.44
N ALA A 73 29.09 -11.14 -6.12
CA ALA A 73 27.80 -11.19 -6.79
C ALA A 73 27.92 -10.65 -8.22
N GLU A 74 27.06 -11.12 -9.12
CA GLU A 74 26.97 -10.58 -10.48
C GLU A 74 26.67 -9.08 -10.40
N ALA A 75 27.64 -8.28 -10.83
CA ALA A 75 27.58 -6.83 -10.71
C ALA A 75 26.62 -6.22 -11.74
N LEU A 76 25.89 -5.18 -11.32
CA LEU A 76 25.07 -4.37 -12.22
C LEU A 76 25.96 -3.71 -13.27
N PRO A 77 25.67 -3.83 -14.58
CA PRO A 77 26.43 -3.17 -15.63
C PRO A 77 26.63 -1.68 -15.33
N ARG A 78 27.79 -1.14 -15.76
CA ARG A 78 28.14 0.27 -15.48
C ARG A 78 27.53 1.27 -16.48
N ASP A 79 26.92 0.78 -17.55
CA ASP A 79 26.28 1.68 -18.50
C ASP A 79 25.06 2.40 -17.88
N THR A 80 24.96 3.69 -18.17
CA THR A 80 23.95 4.57 -17.56
C THR A 80 22.53 4.19 -17.95
N GLU A 81 22.31 3.67 -19.14
CA GLU A 81 20.98 3.29 -19.63
C GLU A 81 20.42 2.11 -18.84
N THR A 82 21.18 1.02 -18.74
CA THR A 82 20.80 -0.16 -17.93
C THR A 82 20.55 0.21 -16.47
N ARG A 83 21.44 1.00 -15.87
CA ARG A 83 21.28 1.46 -14.49
C ARG A 83 20.03 2.27 -14.27
N THR A 84 19.74 3.21 -15.19
CA THR A 84 18.54 4.05 -15.10
C THR A 84 17.27 3.20 -15.21
N ILE A 85 17.24 2.22 -16.10
CA ILE A 85 16.08 1.32 -16.24
C ILE A 85 15.88 0.48 -14.98
N VAL A 86 16.95 -0.14 -14.46
CA VAL A 86 16.88 -0.94 -13.22
C VAL A 86 16.44 -0.05 -12.04
N ALA A 87 16.99 1.15 -11.91
CA ALA A 87 16.60 2.08 -10.86
C ALA A 87 15.12 2.46 -10.93
N ARG A 88 14.59 2.79 -12.12
CA ARG A 88 13.17 3.13 -12.31
C ARG A 88 12.26 1.97 -11.92
N ARG A 89 12.61 0.74 -12.28
CA ARG A 89 11.84 -0.46 -11.90
C ARG A 89 11.79 -0.62 -10.39
N LEU A 90 12.95 -0.59 -9.73
CA LEU A 90 13.03 -0.74 -8.28
C LEU A 90 12.26 0.36 -7.52
N ILE A 91 12.37 1.62 -7.98
CA ILE A 91 11.63 2.74 -7.39
C ILE A 91 10.13 2.55 -7.59
N ALA A 92 9.68 2.17 -8.79
CA ALA A 92 8.26 1.94 -9.07
C ALA A 92 7.67 0.82 -8.19
N GLU A 93 8.40 -0.27 -8.03
CA GLU A 93 7.94 -1.47 -7.33
C GLU A 93 7.99 -1.32 -5.80
N ARG A 94 8.90 -0.49 -5.26
CA ARG A 94 9.15 -0.42 -3.82
C ARG A 94 8.75 0.87 -3.14
N CYS A 95 8.77 1.98 -3.89
CA CYS A 95 8.65 3.32 -3.31
C CYS A 95 7.33 4.02 -3.65
N LEU A 96 6.71 3.69 -4.78
CA LEU A 96 5.55 4.45 -5.26
C LEU A 96 4.25 3.78 -4.86
N TYR A 97 3.35 4.59 -4.31
CA TYR A 97 2.00 4.21 -3.94
C TYR A 97 1.02 5.22 -4.52
N GLY A 98 -0.15 4.77 -4.93
CA GLY A 98 -1.14 5.67 -5.50
C GLY A 98 -2.55 5.17 -5.28
N VAL A 99 -3.45 6.12 -5.07
CA VAL A 99 -4.88 5.86 -4.92
C VAL A 99 -5.66 6.74 -5.87
N ASP A 100 -6.71 6.21 -6.46
CA ASP A 100 -7.70 7.01 -7.19
C ASP A 100 -9.09 6.40 -7.07
N LEU A 101 -10.09 7.24 -7.04
CA LEU A 101 -11.50 6.83 -7.00
C LEU A 101 -11.94 6.19 -8.32
N ASN A 102 -11.35 6.63 -9.44
CA ASN A 102 -11.68 6.16 -10.77
C ASN A 102 -10.81 4.95 -11.17
N PRO A 103 -11.39 3.76 -11.34
CA PRO A 103 -10.62 2.57 -11.72
C PRO A 103 -9.88 2.71 -13.05
N LEU A 104 -10.41 3.49 -14.00
CA LEU A 104 -9.72 3.75 -15.26
C LEU A 104 -8.47 4.61 -15.05
N ALA A 105 -8.50 5.58 -14.13
CA ALA A 105 -7.33 6.37 -13.76
C ALA A 105 -6.23 5.48 -13.17
N VAL A 106 -6.59 4.50 -12.33
CA VAL A 106 -5.64 3.52 -11.78
C VAL A 106 -4.93 2.74 -12.89
N GLU A 107 -5.68 2.22 -13.88
CA GLU A 107 -5.09 1.50 -15.01
C GLU A 107 -4.22 2.40 -15.91
N LEU A 108 -4.63 3.65 -16.12
CA LEU A 108 -3.80 4.64 -16.83
C LEU A 108 -2.51 4.96 -16.06
N ALA A 109 -2.56 5.05 -14.74
CA ALA A 109 -1.37 5.27 -13.91
C ALA A 109 -0.40 4.08 -13.99
N LYS A 110 -0.90 2.84 -13.93
CA LYS A 110 -0.10 1.62 -14.15
C LYS A 110 0.58 1.66 -15.51
N LEU A 111 -0.17 1.95 -16.58
CA LEU A 111 0.37 2.07 -17.93
C LEU A 111 1.44 3.17 -18.02
N SER A 112 1.21 4.33 -17.41
CA SER A 112 2.17 5.44 -17.40
C SER A 112 3.49 5.07 -16.73
N ILE A 113 3.42 4.35 -15.60
CA ILE A 113 4.61 3.86 -14.91
C ILE A 113 5.30 2.75 -15.70
N TRP A 114 4.58 1.82 -16.31
CA TRP A 114 5.16 0.78 -17.18
C TRP A 114 5.94 1.37 -18.35
N LEU A 115 5.41 2.42 -18.99
CA LEU A 115 6.11 3.08 -20.11
C LEU A 115 7.46 3.69 -19.71
N VAL A 116 7.61 4.18 -18.48
CA VAL A 116 8.89 4.75 -18.02
C VAL A 116 9.84 3.72 -17.41
N THR A 117 9.33 2.52 -17.09
CA THR A 117 10.09 1.40 -16.55
C THR A 117 10.34 0.29 -17.58
N LEU A 118 9.99 0.54 -18.84
CA LEU A 118 10.10 -0.43 -19.93
C LEU A 118 11.53 -0.91 -20.10
N ALA A 119 11.74 -2.22 -20.10
CA ALA A 119 13.02 -2.87 -20.29
C ALA A 119 12.90 -3.96 -21.36
N LYS A 120 13.83 -3.99 -22.32
CA LYS A 120 13.85 -5.00 -23.39
C LYS A 120 14.02 -6.40 -22.79
N GLY A 121 13.12 -7.32 -23.14
CA GLY A 121 13.19 -8.71 -22.72
C GLY A 121 12.78 -8.97 -21.26
N ARG A 122 12.19 -7.98 -20.57
CA ARG A 122 11.66 -8.14 -19.23
C ARG A 122 10.15 -7.87 -19.20
N PRO A 123 9.38 -8.63 -18.39
CA PRO A 123 7.95 -8.36 -18.23
C PRO A 123 7.73 -7.02 -17.52
N PHE A 124 6.51 -6.51 -17.62
CA PHE A 124 6.07 -5.35 -16.82
C PHE A 124 6.14 -5.68 -15.33
N GLY A 125 6.48 -4.67 -14.51
CA GLY A 125 6.46 -4.80 -13.06
C GLY A 125 5.04 -5.05 -12.55
N PHE A 126 4.93 -5.78 -11.43
CA PHE A 126 3.66 -5.96 -10.75
C PHE A 126 3.37 -4.72 -9.90
N LEU A 127 2.32 -3.97 -10.22
CA LEU A 127 1.97 -2.70 -9.57
C LEU A 127 0.61 -2.74 -8.83
N ASP A 128 -0.09 -3.88 -8.89
CA ASP A 128 -1.44 -3.99 -8.31
C ASP A 128 -1.44 -3.87 -6.77
N HIS A 129 -0.33 -4.15 -6.12
CA HIS A 129 -0.20 -3.99 -4.68
C HIS A 129 0.04 -2.53 -4.25
N ASN A 130 0.51 -1.68 -5.16
CA ASN A 130 0.88 -0.30 -4.87
C ASN A 130 -0.10 0.74 -5.45
N LEU A 131 -0.82 0.40 -6.52
CA LEU A 131 -1.76 1.32 -7.18
C LEU A 131 -3.17 0.77 -7.02
N ARG A 132 -3.97 1.45 -6.23
CA ARG A 132 -5.27 0.99 -5.74
C ARG A 132 -6.41 1.90 -6.15
N CYS A 133 -7.61 1.31 -6.20
CA CYS A 133 -8.84 2.06 -6.44
C CYS A 133 -9.63 2.18 -5.14
N GLY A 134 -10.02 3.41 -4.76
CA GLY A 134 -10.85 3.68 -3.61
C GLY A 134 -10.95 5.16 -3.30
N ASP A 135 -11.85 5.52 -2.38
CA ASP A 135 -11.99 6.88 -1.88
C ASP A 135 -10.98 7.12 -0.75
N SER A 136 -9.88 7.78 -1.07
CA SER A 136 -8.76 8.04 -0.15
C SER A 136 -9.14 8.92 1.06
N LEU A 137 -10.29 9.62 1.00
CA LEU A 137 -10.81 10.46 2.08
C LEU A 137 -11.85 9.74 2.93
N LEU A 138 -12.36 8.60 2.47
CA LEU A 138 -13.37 7.83 3.16
C LEU A 138 -12.76 6.51 3.61
N GLY A 139 -12.59 6.29 4.92
CA GLY A 139 -12.03 5.05 5.47
C GLY A 139 -11.30 5.28 6.78
N ILE A 140 -10.65 4.25 7.26
CA ILE A 140 -9.76 4.35 8.43
C ILE A 140 -8.34 4.71 7.97
N HIS A 141 -7.64 5.49 8.77
CA HIS A 141 -6.24 5.89 8.50
C HIS A 141 -5.27 5.36 9.56
N ARG A 142 -5.78 4.72 10.62
CA ARG A 142 -5.02 4.07 11.68
C ARG A 142 -5.67 2.75 12.05
N LEU A 143 -4.86 1.74 12.33
CA LEU A 143 -5.36 0.41 12.67
C LEU A 143 -6.14 0.38 14.00
N ASP A 144 -5.78 1.23 14.96
CA ASP A 144 -6.46 1.34 16.24
C ASP A 144 -7.92 1.85 16.12
N GLN A 145 -8.25 2.58 15.06
CA GLN A 145 -9.64 2.94 14.76
C GLN A 145 -10.50 1.70 14.52
N LEU A 146 -9.94 0.68 13.88
CA LEU A 146 -10.61 -0.58 13.62
C LEU A 146 -10.64 -1.49 14.85
N THR A 147 -9.50 -1.67 15.50
CA THR A 147 -9.40 -2.57 16.65
C THR A 147 -10.21 -2.11 17.88
N GLN A 148 -10.48 -0.80 17.97
CA GLN A 148 -11.33 -0.20 19.00
C GLN A 148 -12.74 0.16 18.52
N LEU A 149 -13.02 0.09 17.22
CA LEU A 149 -14.25 0.61 16.59
C LEU A 149 -14.56 2.05 17.04
N SER A 150 -13.57 2.93 16.92
CA SER A 150 -13.66 4.33 17.31
C SER A 150 -12.95 5.23 16.30
N MET A 151 -13.61 6.32 15.89
CA MET A 151 -12.94 7.33 15.04
C MET A 151 -11.83 8.09 15.80
N ASN A 152 -11.95 8.19 17.12
CA ASN A 152 -10.97 8.81 18.03
C ASN A 152 -10.55 7.80 19.11
N PRO A 153 -9.73 6.80 18.75
CA PRO A 153 -9.28 5.80 19.72
C PRO A 153 -8.43 6.44 20.83
N THR A 154 -8.73 6.07 22.07
CA THR A 154 -8.04 6.57 23.28
C THR A 154 -7.34 5.42 23.99
N GLY A 155 -5.99 5.46 24.02
CA GLY A 155 -5.15 4.51 24.75
C GLY A 155 -4.96 3.15 24.05
N HIS A 156 -3.84 2.47 24.36
CA HIS A 156 -3.47 1.19 23.78
C HIS A 156 -4.22 -0.03 24.38
N ASP A 157 -4.92 0.14 25.50
CA ASP A 157 -5.45 -0.98 26.29
C ASP A 157 -6.94 -1.31 26.04
N GLN A 158 -7.61 -0.62 25.12
CA GLN A 158 -9.05 -0.83 24.89
C GLN A 158 -9.33 -1.63 23.59
N LEU A 159 -8.55 -2.68 23.33
CA LEU A 159 -8.84 -3.59 22.24
C LEU A 159 -10.19 -4.27 22.44
N ARG A 160 -11.02 -4.29 21.42
CA ARG A 160 -12.19 -5.18 21.37
C ARG A 160 -11.72 -6.63 21.35
N LEU A 161 -12.57 -7.58 21.70
CA LEU A 161 -12.23 -9.02 21.77
C LEU A 161 -11.57 -9.54 20.49
N PHE A 162 -11.94 -9.02 19.33
CA PHE A 162 -11.41 -9.38 18.01
C PHE A 162 -10.16 -8.59 17.59
N GLY A 163 -9.76 -7.57 18.32
CA GLY A 163 -8.67 -6.65 17.92
C GLY A 163 -7.36 -7.37 17.65
N ARG A 164 -7.00 -8.33 18.50
CA ARG A 164 -5.79 -9.15 18.33
C ARG A 164 -5.80 -9.98 17.04
N ASN A 165 -6.96 -10.51 16.66
CA ASN A 165 -7.09 -11.30 15.42
C ASN A 165 -6.92 -10.40 14.18
N ILE A 166 -7.38 -9.14 14.24
CA ILE A 166 -7.14 -8.15 13.19
C ILE A 166 -5.65 -7.82 13.09
N GLU A 167 -5.00 -7.54 14.24
CA GLU A 167 -3.56 -7.27 14.26
C GLU A 167 -2.75 -8.44 13.70
N GLN A 168 -3.12 -9.67 14.02
CA GLN A 168 -2.49 -10.87 13.46
C GLN A 168 -2.70 -10.97 11.96
N ALA A 169 -3.91 -10.76 11.45
CA ALA A 169 -4.21 -10.80 10.02
C ALA A 169 -3.40 -9.73 9.25
N VAL A 170 -3.28 -8.53 9.79
CA VAL A 170 -2.44 -7.46 9.24
C VAL A 170 -0.96 -7.85 9.24
N HIS A 171 -0.47 -8.44 10.32
CA HIS A 171 0.91 -8.91 10.41
C HIS A 171 1.23 -9.99 9.35
N GLU A 172 0.35 -10.98 9.20
CA GLU A 172 0.49 -12.03 8.17
C GLU A 172 0.46 -11.43 6.75
N ALA A 173 -0.38 -10.43 6.51
CA ALA A 173 -0.42 -9.71 5.23
C ALA A 173 0.89 -8.94 4.97
N ILE A 174 1.47 -8.28 5.99
CA ILE A 174 2.77 -7.58 5.89
C ILE A 174 3.87 -8.57 5.51
N GLU A 175 3.90 -9.76 6.11
CA GLU A 175 4.90 -10.78 5.77
C GLU A 175 4.81 -11.21 4.30
N LEU A 176 3.60 -11.44 3.79
CA LEU A 176 3.39 -11.81 2.38
C LEU A 176 3.81 -10.67 1.44
N ARG A 177 3.49 -9.43 1.76
CA ARG A 177 3.86 -8.26 0.96
C ARG A 177 5.34 -7.94 1.02
N SER A 178 5.99 -8.19 2.16
CA SER A 178 7.45 -8.10 2.27
C SER A 178 8.15 -9.08 1.34
N ARG A 179 7.69 -10.33 1.30
CA ARG A 179 8.21 -11.34 0.35
C ARG A 179 8.00 -10.91 -1.10
N LEU A 180 6.82 -10.38 -1.42
CA LEU A 180 6.51 -9.86 -2.75
C LEU A 180 7.50 -8.75 -3.15
N ARG A 181 7.76 -7.77 -2.28
CA ARG A 181 8.68 -6.64 -2.53
C ARG A 181 10.15 -7.06 -2.66
N GLU A 182 10.54 -8.15 -2.04
CA GLU A 182 11.91 -8.67 -2.10
C GLU A 182 12.16 -9.52 -3.35
N MET A 183 11.11 -9.97 -4.02
CA MET A 183 11.21 -10.87 -5.15
C MET A 183 11.68 -10.14 -6.41
N PRO A 184 12.79 -10.57 -7.04
CA PRO A 184 13.26 -9.98 -8.28
C PRO A 184 12.39 -10.43 -9.45
N ILE A 185 11.98 -9.52 -10.32
CA ILE A 185 11.23 -9.83 -11.53
C ILE A 185 12.20 -10.12 -12.68
N ARG A 186 12.33 -11.40 -13.04
CA ARG A 186 13.17 -11.91 -14.13
C ARG A 186 12.34 -12.32 -15.33
N ASP A 187 11.23 -13.03 -15.08
CA ASP A 187 10.32 -13.53 -16.10
C ASP A 187 8.85 -13.38 -15.68
N ILE A 188 7.94 -13.85 -16.54
CA ILE A 188 6.50 -13.75 -16.31
C ILE A 188 6.04 -14.58 -15.10
N ARG A 189 6.73 -15.68 -14.77
CA ARG A 189 6.37 -16.53 -13.63
C ARG A 189 6.58 -15.83 -12.30
N ASP A 190 7.60 -14.94 -12.24
CA ASP A 190 7.81 -14.10 -11.07
C ASP A 190 6.61 -13.16 -10.86
N VAL A 191 6.10 -12.55 -11.94
CA VAL A 191 4.91 -11.70 -11.90
C VAL A 191 3.67 -12.48 -11.45
N GLU A 192 3.46 -13.69 -11.95
CA GLU A 192 2.39 -14.57 -11.52
C GLU A 192 2.51 -14.94 -10.02
N THR A 193 3.72 -15.22 -9.56
CA THR A 193 3.99 -15.51 -8.14
C THR A 193 3.70 -14.29 -7.27
N MET A 194 4.09 -13.09 -7.70
CA MET A 194 3.76 -11.84 -6.99
C MET A 194 2.25 -11.61 -6.93
N ALA A 195 1.53 -11.87 -8.02
CA ALA A 195 0.07 -11.78 -8.04
C ALA A 195 -0.58 -12.76 -7.05
N HIS A 196 -0.06 -13.98 -6.93
CA HIS A 196 -0.52 -14.95 -5.92
C HIS A 196 -0.24 -14.46 -4.48
N LEU A 197 0.94 -13.93 -4.21
CA LEU A 197 1.27 -13.38 -2.89
C LEU A 197 0.36 -12.19 -2.52
N ASP A 198 0.07 -11.29 -3.47
CA ASP A 198 -0.88 -10.20 -3.23
C ASP A 198 -2.31 -10.72 -2.98
N ALA A 199 -2.76 -11.70 -3.76
CA ALA A 199 -4.06 -12.32 -3.56
C ALA A 199 -4.17 -13.03 -2.20
N ASP A 200 -3.09 -13.66 -1.73
CA ASP A 200 -3.03 -14.30 -0.41
C ASP A 200 -3.07 -13.24 0.71
N ALA A 201 -2.32 -12.17 0.58
CA ALA A 201 -2.35 -11.05 1.52
C ALA A 201 -3.76 -10.43 1.61
N ARG A 202 -4.42 -10.20 0.48
CA ARG A 202 -5.81 -9.70 0.44
C ARG A 202 -6.79 -10.66 1.11
N ARG A 203 -6.64 -11.97 0.92
CA ARG A 203 -7.50 -12.95 1.59
C ARG A 203 -7.38 -12.89 3.12
N ARG A 204 -6.18 -12.60 3.65
CA ARG A 204 -6.01 -12.41 5.09
C ARG A 204 -6.74 -11.17 5.62
N LEU A 205 -6.86 -10.14 4.79
CA LEU A 205 -7.49 -8.86 5.14
C LEU A 205 -8.99 -8.80 4.83
N GLU A 206 -9.58 -9.81 4.18
CA GLU A 206 -10.98 -9.81 3.73
C GLU A 206 -11.99 -9.56 4.87
N VAL A 207 -11.80 -10.19 6.03
CA VAL A 207 -12.67 -10.00 7.20
C VAL A 207 -12.40 -8.66 7.86
N PRO A 208 -11.15 -8.26 8.16
CA PRO A 208 -10.83 -6.90 8.61
C PRO A 208 -11.40 -5.78 7.72
N GLU A 209 -11.29 -5.90 6.39
CA GLU A 209 -11.85 -4.93 5.44
C GLU A 209 -13.38 -4.87 5.56
N SER A 210 -14.06 -6.00 5.63
CA SER A 210 -15.52 -6.04 5.78
C SER A 210 -15.98 -5.39 7.10
N ILE A 211 -15.23 -5.55 8.18
CA ILE A 211 -15.52 -4.90 9.47
C ILE A 211 -15.29 -3.39 9.36
N ALA A 212 -14.21 -2.96 8.72
CA ALA A 212 -13.88 -1.56 8.52
C ALA A 212 -14.92 -0.85 7.63
N ASP A 213 -15.35 -1.49 6.55
CA ASP A 213 -16.39 -0.99 5.66
C ASP A 213 -17.71 -0.74 6.41
N ILE A 214 -18.14 -1.69 7.25
CA ILE A 214 -19.36 -1.50 8.06
C ILE A 214 -19.16 -0.39 9.07
N PHE A 215 -18.04 -0.38 9.76
CA PHE A 215 -17.73 0.66 10.74
C PHE A 215 -17.85 2.05 10.12
N ILE A 216 -17.20 2.28 8.98
CA ILE A 216 -17.27 3.56 8.26
C ILE A 216 -18.68 3.84 7.74
N GLY A 217 -19.37 2.83 7.20
CA GLY A 217 -20.74 2.97 6.75
C GLY A 217 -21.71 3.38 7.86
N GLU A 218 -21.58 2.78 9.06
CA GLU A 218 -22.43 3.12 10.21
C GLU A 218 -22.09 4.52 10.79
N VAL A 219 -20.82 4.90 10.82
CA VAL A 219 -20.39 6.25 11.20
C VAL A 219 -20.98 7.27 10.24
N PHE A 220 -20.88 7.02 8.92
CA PHE A 220 -21.41 7.89 7.89
C PHE A 220 -22.95 8.02 7.99
N ALA A 221 -23.68 6.91 8.06
CA ALA A 221 -25.13 6.88 8.14
C ALA A 221 -25.69 7.48 9.45
N SER A 222 -24.88 7.56 10.50
CA SER A 222 -25.27 8.12 11.80
C SER A 222 -24.83 9.58 11.99
N GLY A 223 -24.26 10.23 10.96
CA GLY A 223 -23.76 11.60 11.07
C GLY A 223 -22.57 11.75 12.03
N GLY A 224 -21.82 10.68 12.28
CA GLY A 224 -20.56 10.71 13.05
C GLY A 224 -20.69 10.50 14.56
N GLY A 225 -21.90 10.29 15.13
CA GLY A 225 -22.03 10.09 16.58
C GLY A 225 -23.45 9.79 17.08
N GLY A 226 -23.59 9.72 18.42
CA GLY A 226 -24.84 9.54 19.13
C GLY A 226 -25.15 8.12 19.56
N ALA A 227 -26.17 7.95 20.44
CA ALA A 227 -26.55 6.66 21.03
C ALA A 227 -26.93 5.60 19.99
N THR A 228 -27.43 6.01 18.84
CA THR A 228 -27.73 5.12 17.71
C THR A 228 -26.49 4.47 17.15
N LEU A 229 -25.40 5.24 16.98
CA LEU A 229 -24.11 4.71 16.52
C LEU A 229 -23.54 3.73 17.57
N GLU A 230 -23.54 4.09 18.85
CA GLU A 230 -23.03 3.22 19.92
C GLU A 230 -23.71 1.83 19.92
N ASN A 231 -25.03 1.78 19.83
CA ASN A 231 -25.79 0.53 19.75
C ASN A 231 -25.42 -0.29 18.50
N LYS A 232 -25.22 0.35 17.37
CA LYS A 232 -24.79 -0.30 16.13
C LYS A 232 -23.37 -0.87 16.24
N LEU A 233 -22.45 -0.16 16.90
CA LEU A 233 -21.08 -0.62 17.14
C LEU A 233 -21.01 -1.79 18.14
N ILE A 234 -21.91 -1.84 19.13
CA ILE A 234 -22.05 -3.01 20.01
C ILE A 234 -22.45 -4.24 19.18
N SER A 235 -23.48 -4.10 18.33
CA SER A 235 -23.91 -5.17 17.43
C SER A 235 -22.79 -5.59 16.46
N LEU A 236 -22.06 -4.63 15.92
CA LEU A 236 -20.92 -4.89 15.04
C LEU A 236 -19.80 -5.66 15.78
N THR A 237 -19.55 -5.36 17.04
CA THR A 237 -18.55 -6.09 17.85
C THR A 237 -18.85 -7.60 17.91
N VAL A 238 -20.13 -7.95 18.12
CA VAL A 238 -20.55 -9.37 18.16
C VAL A 238 -20.40 -10.02 16.78
N GLN A 239 -20.89 -9.35 15.73
CA GLN A 239 -20.81 -9.86 14.35
C GLN A 239 -19.36 -10.00 13.87
N ALA A 240 -18.49 -9.05 14.21
CA ALA A 240 -17.08 -9.11 13.89
C ALA A 240 -16.40 -10.35 14.53
N GLY A 241 -16.70 -10.66 15.81
CA GLY A 241 -16.22 -11.86 16.44
C GLY A 241 -16.66 -13.13 15.70
N GLN A 242 -17.95 -13.26 15.38
CA GLN A 242 -18.48 -14.42 14.64
C GLN A 242 -17.87 -14.56 13.24
N ALA A 243 -17.70 -13.45 12.50
CA ALA A 243 -17.08 -13.46 11.18
C ALA A 243 -15.59 -13.90 11.24
N ILE A 244 -14.85 -13.48 12.25
CA ILE A 244 -13.46 -13.87 12.49
C ILE A 244 -13.38 -15.36 12.86
N ASP A 245 -14.34 -15.88 13.62
CA ASP A 245 -14.44 -17.30 13.96
C ASP A 245 -14.88 -18.18 12.76
N GLY A 246 -15.11 -17.56 11.60
CA GLY A 246 -15.37 -18.25 10.33
C GLY A 246 -16.84 -18.39 9.95
N ASP A 247 -17.75 -17.67 10.61
CA ASP A 247 -19.17 -17.66 10.25
C ASP A 247 -19.40 -16.90 8.92
N ARG A 248 -19.54 -17.66 7.83
CA ARG A 248 -19.74 -17.13 6.48
C ARG A 248 -21.10 -16.46 6.28
N ASP A 249 -22.12 -16.91 6.99
CA ASP A 249 -23.46 -16.34 6.86
C ASP A 249 -23.50 -14.96 7.51
N VAL A 250 -22.86 -14.81 8.67
CA VAL A 250 -22.67 -13.49 9.30
C VAL A 250 -21.87 -12.57 8.39
N LEU A 251 -20.76 -13.03 7.81
CA LEU A 251 -19.97 -12.23 6.89
C LEU A 251 -20.76 -11.79 5.66
N ALA A 252 -21.59 -12.68 5.10
CA ALA A 252 -22.46 -12.34 3.98
C ALA A 252 -23.54 -11.30 4.36
N LEU A 253 -24.11 -11.42 5.55
CA LEU A 253 -25.05 -10.44 6.10
C LEU A 253 -24.38 -9.08 6.30
N MET A 254 -23.16 -9.07 6.87
CA MET A 254 -22.35 -7.88 7.04
C MET A 254 -22.12 -7.14 5.72
N ARG A 255 -21.72 -7.86 4.67
CA ARG A 255 -21.49 -7.30 3.34
C ARG A 255 -22.74 -6.66 2.71
N ARG A 256 -23.93 -7.24 2.91
CA ARG A 256 -25.19 -6.62 2.45
C ARG A 256 -25.46 -5.31 3.18
N ARG A 257 -25.22 -5.26 4.49
CA ARG A 257 -25.38 -4.04 5.29
C ARG A 257 -24.43 -2.93 4.85
N VAL A 258 -23.16 -3.29 4.54
CA VAL A 258 -22.16 -2.36 4.00
C VAL A 258 -22.69 -1.62 2.79
N ILE A 259 -23.19 -2.34 1.78
CA ILE A 259 -23.68 -1.75 0.55
C ILE A 259 -24.78 -0.74 0.85
N ALA A 260 -25.74 -1.09 1.72
CA ALA A 260 -26.84 -0.21 2.09
C ALA A 260 -26.35 1.06 2.82
N ALA A 261 -25.45 0.91 3.79
CA ALA A 261 -24.91 2.02 4.58
C ALA A 261 -24.07 2.97 3.72
N LEU A 262 -23.20 2.44 2.85
CA LEU A 262 -22.34 3.22 1.96
C LEU A 262 -23.10 3.83 0.77
N SER A 263 -24.36 3.42 0.52
CA SER A 263 -25.23 4.01 -0.48
C SER A 263 -26.12 5.12 0.08
N THR A 264 -26.06 5.42 1.38
CA THR A 264 -26.86 6.49 2.01
C THR A 264 -26.67 7.80 1.27
N ASP A 265 -27.76 8.51 0.98
CA ASP A 265 -27.83 9.78 0.25
C ASP A 265 -27.24 9.76 -1.18
N LEU A 266 -27.04 8.59 -1.77
CA LEU A 266 -26.67 8.47 -3.18
C LEU A 266 -27.92 8.29 -4.06
N PRO A 267 -27.92 8.86 -5.28
CA PRO A 267 -28.89 8.51 -6.31
C PRO A 267 -28.84 7.01 -6.63
N ALA A 268 -29.99 6.43 -7.02
CA ALA A 268 -30.12 4.98 -7.25
C ALA A 268 -29.23 4.44 -8.40
N ASP A 269 -28.81 5.31 -9.30
CA ASP A 269 -27.91 5.01 -10.42
C ASP A 269 -26.42 5.07 -10.05
N LYS A 270 -26.08 5.49 -8.84
CA LYS A 270 -24.69 5.56 -8.38
C LYS A 270 -24.30 4.30 -7.60
N PRO A 271 -23.11 3.76 -7.85
CA PRO A 271 -22.57 2.67 -7.04
C PRO A 271 -22.37 3.14 -5.60
N ALA A 272 -22.40 2.20 -4.65
CA ALA A 272 -22.03 2.45 -3.27
C ALA A 272 -20.64 3.08 -3.17
N ARG A 273 -20.44 3.94 -2.16
CA ARG A 273 -19.12 4.49 -1.87
C ARG A 273 -18.12 3.35 -1.61
N ARG A 274 -16.86 3.55 -1.98
CA ARG A 274 -15.81 2.58 -1.79
C ARG A 274 -14.73 3.15 -0.87
N PRO A 275 -14.83 2.90 0.44
CA PRO A 275 -13.83 3.36 1.39
C PRO A 275 -12.43 2.84 1.04
N PHE A 276 -11.41 3.59 1.43
CA PHE A 276 -10.02 3.18 1.33
C PHE A 276 -9.43 3.10 2.74
N HIS A 277 -9.16 1.90 3.20
CA HIS A 277 -8.66 1.65 4.54
C HIS A 277 -7.14 1.60 4.52
N TRP A 278 -6.47 2.74 4.73
CA TRP A 278 -5.03 2.91 4.60
C TRP A 278 -4.19 1.81 5.27
N PRO A 279 -4.42 1.43 6.54
CA PRO A 279 -3.63 0.38 7.21
C PRO A 279 -3.95 -1.04 6.71
N LEU A 280 -5.02 -1.26 5.95
CA LEU A 280 -5.34 -2.55 5.35
C LEU A 280 -4.90 -2.63 3.89
N GLU A 281 -5.02 -1.53 3.15
CA GLU A 281 -4.62 -1.45 1.74
C GLU A 281 -3.10 -1.36 1.57
N PHE A 282 -2.41 -0.64 2.45
CA PHE A 282 -0.96 -0.51 2.48
C PHE A 282 -0.38 -0.84 3.87
N PRO A 283 -0.57 -2.09 4.35
CA PRO A 283 -0.19 -2.47 5.71
C PRO A 283 1.32 -2.36 5.99
N GLU A 284 2.15 -2.37 4.95
CA GLU A 284 3.60 -2.19 5.07
C GLU A 284 4.02 -0.71 5.17
N VAL A 285 3.06 0.22 5.12
CA VAL A 285 3.31 1.67 5.18
C VAL A 285 2.82 2.26 6.50
N PHE A 286 1.71 1.71 7.03
CA PHE A 286 0.96 2.28 8.16
C PHE A 286 1.10 1.45 9.44
#